data_0080eaca489c6ab8376922bd3e5d2c9a
#
_entry.id   0080eaca489c6ab8376922bd3e5d2c9a
#
_cell.length_a   1.000
_cell.length_b   1.000
_cell.length_c   1.000
_cell.angle_alpha   90.00
_cell.angle_beta   90.00
_cell.angle_gamma   90.00
#
_symmetry.space_group_name_H-M   'P 1'
#
loop_
_entity.id
_entity.type
_entity.pdbx_description
1 polymer ?
#
loop_
_entity_poly.entity_id
_entity_poly.type
_entity_poly.pdbx_seq_one_letter_code
_entity_poly.pdbx_strand_id
1 'polypeptide(L)'
;MDYQRLTISGQAIVVAFDMCSSSNIIEDLTKSRNVQPLTTFYGGLKRYLAKEQKATAPFDPYKFTGDGWLLLFPANTDGARLLRFLENLCLYFAVEFRRSLLPHLSHRPALVGIRFGVDKGELIPLTMYGQQEYVGRAINVACRLQAAVMDRERRPTAYTALVSNRVYSEYFAETKPHRVVKVTRNLRNINGGAEFACRRLWLLRPYLSTDDAN
;
A
#
# COMPACT_ATOMS: atom_id res chain seq x y z
N MET A 1 -13.50 4.82 -16.48
CA MET A 1 -12.11 5.10 -16.91
C MET A 1 -11.29 3.87 -16.60
N ASP A 2 -10.77 3.23 -17.63
CA ASP A 2 -9.88 2.10 -17.45
C ASP A 2 -8.44 2.61 -17.31
N TYR A 3 -7.68 2.01 -16.38
CA TYR A 3 -6.26 2.27 -16.26
C TYR A 3 -5.51 1.57 -17.42
N GLN A 4 -4.43 2.19 -17.85
CA GLN A 4 -3.58 1.61 -18.87
C GLN A 4 -2.57 0.67 -18.21
N ARG A 5 -2.56 -0.61 -18.60
CA ARG A 5 -1.50 -1.52 -18.17
C ARG A 5 -0.17 -1.09 -18.75
N LEU A 6 0.84 -1.01 -17.91
CA LEU A 6 2.21 -0.77 -18.34
C LEU A 6 2.96 -2.09 -18.42
N THR A 7 3.63 -2.34 -19.51
CA THR A 7 4.57 -3.46 -19.59
C THR A 7 5.84 -3.08 -18.82
N ILE A 8 6.07 -3.75 -17.72
CA ILE A 8 7.29 -3.61 -16.93
C ILE A 8 8.28 -4.66 -17.43
N SER A 9 9.47 -4.23 -17.83
CA SER A 9 10.57 -5.11 -18.19
C SER A 9 11.77 -4.84 -17.29
N GLY A 10 12.36 -5.90 -16.73
CA GLY A 10 13.52 -5.80 -15.85
C GLY A 10 13.18 -5.31 -14.46
N GLN A 11 13.90 -4.31 -13.95
CA GLN A 11 13.73 -3.84 -12.56
C GLN A 11 12.53 -2.94 -12.40
N ALA A 12 11.78 -3.16 -11.30
CA ALA A 12 10.66 -2.35 -10.90
C ALA A 12 10.67 -2.07 -9.39
N ILE A 13 10.02 -0.98 -8.99
CA ILE A 13 9.64 -0.75 -7.60
C ILE A 13 8.25 -1.37 -7.42
N VAL A 14 8.14 -2.27 -6.46
CA VAL A 14 6.89 -2.92 -6.10
C VAL A 14 6.34 -2.27 -4.84
N VAL A 15 5.11 -1.77 -4.92
CA VAL A 15 4.36 -1.24 -3.78
C VAL A 15 3.18 -2.16 -3.51
N ALA A 16 3.20 -2.85 -2.38
CA ALA A 16 2.05 -3.58 -1.86
C ALA A 16 1.35 -2.72 -0.81
N PHE A 17 0.03 -2.61 -0.87
CA PHE A 17 -0.73 -1.98 0.21
C PHE A 17 -2.04 -2.70 0.48
N ASP A 18 -2.52 -2.61 1.73
CA ASP A 18 -3.83 -3.08 2.16
C ASP A 18 -4.49 -2.14 3.18
N MET A 19 -5.77 -2.35 3.40
CA MET A 19 -6.58 -1.64 4.38
C MET A 19 -6.43 -2.24 5.77
N CYS A 20 -6.16 -1.41 6.78
CA CYS A 20 -6.21 -1.82 8.17
C CYS A 20 -7.63 -2.25 8.57
N SER A 21 -7.74 -3.30 9.37
CA SER A 21 -9.02 -3.85 9.86
C SER A 21 -10.00 -4.28 8.74
N SER A 22 -9.51 -4.56 7.55
CA SER A 22 -10.32 -4.94 6.39
C SER A 22 -11.28 -6.09 6.68
N SER A 23 -10.79 -7.16 7.30
CA SER A 23 -11.62 -8.33 7.64
C SER A 23 -12.80 -7.97 8.54
N ASN A 24 -12.58 -7.15 9.57
CA ASN A 24 -13.64 -6.72 10.49
C ASN A 24 -14.67 -5.82 9.78
N ILE A 25 -14.22 -4.93 8.92
CA ILE A 25 -15.08 -4.04 8.12
C ILE A 25 -15.93 -4.85 7.14
N ILE A 26 -15.32 -5.80 6.42
CA ILE A 26 -16.03 -6.68 5.49
C ILE A 26 -17.05 -7.53 6.24
N GLU A 27 -16.66 -8.09 7.37
CA GLU A 27 -17.55 -8.91 8.21
C GLU A 27 -18.77 -8.11 8.73
N ASP A 28 -18.55 -6.88 9.23
CA ASP A 28 -19.62 -6.00 9.72
C ASP A 28 -20.64 -5.68 8.63
N LEU A 29 -20.15 -5.28 7.44
CA LEU A 29 -21.02 -4.98 6.29
C LEU A 29 -21.72 -6.22 5.71
N THR A 30 -21.09 -7.39 5.81
CA THR A 30 -21.70 -8.66 5.38
C THR A 30 -22.80 -9.08 6.35
N LYS A 31 -22.58 -8.98 7.66
CA LYS A 31 -23.60 -9.28 8.70
C LYS A 31 -24.80 -8.36 8.58
N SER A 32 -24.58 -7.10 8.32
CA SER A 32 -25.66 -6.12 8.09
C SER A 32 -26.34 -6.24 6.72
N ARG A 33 -25.86 -7.14 5.84
CA ARG A 33 -26.30 -7.31 4.44
C ARG A 33 -26.18 -6.02 3.62
N ASN A 34 -25.25 -5.16 3.96
CA ASN A 34 -25.02 -3.87 3.31
C ASN A 34 -23.60 -3.80 2.69
N VAL A 35 -23.34 -4.58 1.64
CA VAL A 35 -22.03 -4.67 0.99
C VAL A 35 -21.79 -3.59 -0.08
N GLN A 36 -22.80 -2.85 -0.49
CA GLN A 36 -22.71 -1.80 -1.51
C GLN A 36 -21.67 -0.72 -1.18
N PRO A 37 -21.50 -0.28 0.08
CA PRO A 37 -20.43 0.65 0.46
C PRO A 37 -19.01 0.18 0.11
N LEU A 38 -18.72 -1.14 0.21
CA LEU A 38 -17.44 -1.71 -0.22
C LEU A 38 -17.21 -1.52 -1.71
N THR A 39 -18.22 -1.82 -2.53
CA THR A 39 -18.14 -1.63 -3.99
C THR A 39 -17.89 -0.16 -4.35
N THR A 40 -18.57 0.76 -3.67
CA THR A 40 -18.42 2.21 -3.85
C THR A 40 -17.01 2.65 -3.47
N PHE A 41 -16.51 2.22 -2.31
CA PHE A 41 -15.19 2.54 -1.78
C PHE A 41 -14.07 2.03 -2.68
N TYR A 42 -14.05 0.74 -3.00
CA TYR A 42 -13.02 0.17 -3.88
C TYR A 42 -13.10 0.70 -5.31
N GLY A 43 -14.32 0.98 -5.80
CA GLY A 43 -14.53 1.67 -7.08
C GLY A 43 -13.94 3.10 -7.06
N GLY A 44 -14.05 3.80 -5.93
CA GLY A 44 -13.42 5.09 -5.69
C GLY A 44 -11.89 5.00 -5.74
N LEU A 45 -11.31 4.06 -5.00
CA LEU A 45 -9.85 3.81 -5.01
C LEU A 45 -9.34 3.45 -6.41
N LYS A 46 -10.05 2.58 -7.14
CA LYS A 46 -9.69 2.23 -8.52
C LYS A 46 -9.65 3.46 -9.42
N ARG A 47 -10.67 4.33 -9.36
CA ARG A 47 -10.71 5.57 -10.15
C ARG A 47 -9.58 6.54 -9.75
N TYR A 48 -9.28 6.63 -8.46
CA TYR A 48 -8.18 7.43 -7.96
C TYR A 48 -6.84 6.94 -8.51
N LEU A 49 -6.55 5.63 -8.42
CA LEU A 49 -5.33 5.04 -8.98
C LEU A 49 -5.20 5.33 -10.49
N ALA A 50 -6.29 5.18 -11.26
CA ALA A 50 -6.29 5.49 -12.69
C ALA A 50 -6.02 6.98 -12.99
N LYS A 51 -6.44 7.90 -12.11
CA LYS A 51 -6.13 9.33 -12.20
C LYS A 51 -4.66 9.60 -11.89
N GLU A 52 -4.15 9.04 -10.79
CA GLU A 52 -2.76 9.23 -10.35
C GLU A 52 -1.74 8.65 -11.33
N GLN A 53 -2.05 7.55 -12.00
CA GLN A 53 -1.24 6.98 -13.07
C GLN A 53 -0.90 7.99 -14.17
N LYS A 54 -1.84 8.90 -14.45
CA LYS A 54 -1.66 9.95 -15.48
C LYS A 54 -1.06 11.25 -14.93
N ALA A 55 -1.34 11.56 -13.67
CA ALA A 55 -1.03 12.87 -13.08
C ALA A 55 0.31 12.89 -12.35
N THR A 56 0.66 11.84 -11.61
CA THR A 56 1.79 11.87 -10.67
C THR A 56 2.98 11.06 -11.17
N ALA A 57 2.79 9.79 -11.50
CA ALA A 57 3.84 8.92 -12.04
C ALA A 57 3.22 7.76 -12.81
N PRO A 58 3.80 7.32 -13.93
CA PRO A 58 3.36 6.10 -14.59
C PRO A 58 3.62 4.91 -13.66
N PHE A 59 2.62 4.07 -13.46
CA PHE A 59 2.71 2.79 -12.76
C PHE A 59 1.64 1.83 -13.28
N ASP A 60 1.83 0.53 -13.09
CA ASP A 60 0.81 -0.48 -13.36
C ASP A 60 0.07 -0.83 -12.06
N PRO A 61 -1.24 -0.58 -11.92
CA PRO A 61 -2.06 -1.14 -10.83
C PRO A 61 -2.29 -2.62 -11.10
N TYR A 62 -1.21 -3.39 -10.95
CA TYR A 62 -1.03 -4.73 -11.44
C TYR A 62 -2.09 -5.71 -10.94
N LYS A 63 -2.34 -5.75 -9.62
CA LYS A 63 -3.23 -6.76 -9.06
C LYS A 63 -4.00 -6.25 -7.84
N PHE A 64 -5.32 -6.43 -7.86
CA PHE A 64 -6.15 -6.27 -6.67
C PHE A 64 -6.04 -7.53 -5.79
N THR A 65 -5.78 -7.36 -4.50
CA THR A 65 -5.49 -8.44 -3.56
C THR A 65 -6.66 -8.76 -2.61
N GLY A 66 -7.82 -8.17 -2.85
CA GLY A 66 -9.03 -8.33 -2.03
C GLY A 66 -9.31 -7.10 -1.16
N ASP A 67 -8.32 -6.57 -0.47
CA ASP A 67 -8.41 -5.39 0.38
C ASP A 67 -7.35 -4.32 0.10
N GLY A 68 -6.55 -4.53 -0.95
CA GLY A 68 -5.50 -3.63 -1.38
C GLY A 68 -5.04 -3.89 -2.82
N TRP A 69 -3.86 -3.39 -3.17
CA TRP A 69 -3.26 -3.57 -4.50
C TRP A 69 -1.77 -3.83 -4.45
N LEU A 70 -1.31 -4.51 -5.49
CA LEU A 70 0.08 -4.49 -5.93
C LEU A 70 0.21 -3.47 -7.06
N LEU A 71 1.10 -2.50 -6.88
CA LEU A 71 1.42 -1.49 -7.87
C LEU A 71 2.87 -1.69 -8.32
N LEU A 72 3.11 -1.59 -9.62
CA LEU A 72 4.44 -1.72 -10.20
C LEU A 72 4.85 -0.39 -10.81
N PHE A 73 5.93 0.21 -10.28
CA PHE A 73 6.49 1.45 -10.79
C PHE A 73 7.78 1.15 -11.58
N PRO A 74 8.05 1.83 -12.70
CA PRO A 74 9.33 1.76 -13.36
C PRO A 74 10.48 2.09 -12.40
N ALA A 75 11.61 1.41 -12.56
CA ALA A 75 12.77 1.60 -11.67
C ALA A 75 13.37 3.02 -11.71
N ASN A 76 13.11 3.78 -12.77
CA ASN A 76 13.53 5.18 -12.92
C ASN A 76 12.51 6.20 -12.38
N THR A 77 11.50 5.75 -11.64
CA THR A 77 10.53 6.64 -10.97
C THR A 77 11.25 7.55 -9.99
N ASP A 78 10.96 8.83 -10.04
CA ASP A 78 11.50 9.82 -9.11
C ASP A 78 11.01 9.57 -7.68
N GLY A 79 11.94 9.58 -6.72
CA GLY A 79 11.63 9.24 -5.31
C GLY A 79 10.68 10.23 -4.64
N ALA A 80 10.77 11.53 -4.96
CA ALA A 80 9.86 12.53 -4.41
C ALA A 80 8.44 12.37 -4.97
N ARG A 81 8.32 11.98 -6.24
CA ARG A 81 7.02 11.65 -6.84
C ARG A 81 6.42 10.39 -6.21
N LEU A 82 7.25 9.36 -5.99
CA LEU A 82 6.80 8.14 -5.33
C LEU A 82 6.32 8.43 -3.90
N LEU A 83 7.08 9.19 -3.11
CA LEU A 83 6.68 9.57 -1.75
C LEU A 83 5.36 10.35 -1.77
N ARG A 84 5.25 11.37 -2.62
CA ARG A 84 4.03 12.17 -2.77
C ARG A 84 2.82 11.32 -3.17
N PHE A 85 3.01 10.34 -4.06
CA PHE A 85 1.95 9.39 -4.42
C PHE A 85 1.47 8.61 -3.19
N LEU A 86 2.37 8.07 -2.36
CA LEU A 86 2.00 7.32 -1.16
C LEU A 86 1.26 8.20 -0.15
N GLU A 87 1.72 9.43 0.07
CA GLU A 87 1.06 10.42 0.95
C GLU A 87 -0.34 10.80 0.45
N ASN A 88 -0.46 11.11 -0.84
CA ASN A 88 -1.74 11.45 -1.46
C ASN A 88 -2.73 10.27 -1.42
N LEU A 89 -2.25 9.04 -1.62
CA LEU A 89 -3.09 7.86 -1.50
C LEU A 89 -3.62 7.69 -0.06
N CYS A 90 -2.79 8.00 0.95
CA CYS A 90 -3.24 8.01 2.35
C CYS A 90 -4.34 9.04 2.60
N LEU A 91 -4.17 10.26 2.08
CA LEU A 91 -5.17 11.34 2.22
C LEU A 91 -6.47 10.99 1.52
N TYR A 92 -6.38 10.51 0.28
CA TYR A 92 -7.56 10.07 -0.47
C TYR A 92 -8.29 8.95 0.24
N PHE A 93 -7.56 7.94 0.72
CA PHE A 93 -8.14 6.84 1.48
C PHE A 93 -8.91 7.34 2.70
N ALA A 94 -8.31 8.24 3.49
CA ALA A 94 -8.94 8.77 4.71
C ALA A 94 -10.26 9.48 4.39
N VAL A 95 -10.30 10.30 3.34
CA VAL A 95 -11.51 11.00 2.89
C VAL A 95 -12.56 10.00 2.37
N GLU A 96 -12.14 9.09 1.50
CA GLU A 96 -13.05 8.13 0.88
C GLU A 96 -13.65 7.15 1.90
N PHE A 97 -12.84 6.72 2.88
CA PHE A 97 -13.30 5.87 3.98
C PHE A 97 -14.40 6.56 4.81
N ARG A 98 -14.17 7.82 5.20
CA ARG A 98 -15.15 8.60 5.96
C ARG A 98 -16.45 8.79 5.18
N ARG A 99 -16.35 8.99 3.87
CA ARG A 99 -17.51 9.22 2.99
C ARG A 99 -18.29 7.96 2.70
N SER A 100 -17.60 6.88 2.35
CA SER A 100 -18.22 5.71 1.72
C SER A 100 -18.41 4.51 2.66
N LEU A 101 -17.57 4.35 3.69
CA LEU A 101 -17.64 3.18 4.57
C LEU A 101 -18.12 3.54 5.98
N LEU A 102 -17.52 4.55 6.61
CA LEU A 102 -17.78 4.86 8.02
C LEU A 102 -19.26 5.04 8.38
N PRO A 103 -20.12 5.69 7.55
CA PRO A 103 -21.55 5.85 7.89
C PRO A 103 -22.35 4.55 7.91
N HIS A 104 -21.79 3.47 7.37
CA HIS A 104 -22.46 2.19 7.20
C HIS A 104 -21.95 1.10 8.16
N LEU A 105 -20.96 1.43 8.99
CA LEU A 105 -20.39 0.49 9.96
C LEU A 105 -21.19 0.52 11.27
N SER A 106 -21.51 -0.66 11.81
CA SER A 106 -22.15 -0.81 13.12
C SER A 106 -21.18 -0.44 14.26
N HIS A 107 -19.89 -0.67 14.05
CA HIS A 107 -18.84 -0.36 15.02
C HIS A 107 -17.66 0.31 14.33
N ARG A 108 -17.12 1.34 14.97
CA ARG A 108 -15.92 2.01 14.49
C ARG A 108 -14.70 1.10 14.64
N PRO A 109 -13.93 0.79 13.57
CA PRO A 109 -12.73 -0.01 13.69
C PRO A 109 -11.67 0.68 14.56
N ALA A 110 -10.96 -0.11 15.37
CA ALA A 110 -9.91 0.41 16.25
C ALA A 110 -8.75 1.08 15.49
N LEU A 111 -8.51 0.64 14.26
CA LEU A 111 -7.48 1.21 13.39
C LEU A 111 -8.02 1.32 11.96
N VAL A 112 -8.02 2.54 11.44
CA VAL A 112 -8.44 2.84 10.06
C VAL A 112 -7.28 3.44 9.30
N GLY A 113 -7.05 2.98 8.08
CA GLY A 113 -6.03 3.49 7.18
C GLY A 113 -5.44 2.42 6.29
N ILE A 114 -4.31 2.72 5.68
CA ILE A 114 -3.57 1.80 4.81
C ILE A 114 -2.13 1.62 5.27
N ARG A 115 -1.57 0.47 4.95
CA ARG A 115 -0.18 0.08 5.23
C ARG A 115 0.49 -0.31 3.94
N PHE A 116 1.79 -0.01 3.84
CA PHE A 116 2.56 -0.27 2.65
C PHE A 116 3.78 -1.14 2.93
N GLY A 117 4.12 -1.98 1.98
CA GLY A 117 5.42 -2.62 1.84
C GLY A 117 6.03 -2.24 0.50
N VAL A 118 7.29 -1.82 0.48
CA VAL A 118 7.96 -1.38 -0.75
C VAL A 118 9.32 -2.05 -0.88
N ASP A 119 9.51 -2.69 -2.03
CA ASP A 119 10.82 -3.23 -2.42
C ASP A 119 11.09 -2.98 -3.90
N LYS A 120 12.33 -3.17 -4.32
CA LYS A 120 12.78 -3.05 -5.70
C LYS A 120 13.51 -4.31 -6.13
N GLY A 121 13.30 -4.73 -7.36
CA GLY A 121 14.02 -5.84 -7.94
C GLY A 121 13.58 -6.18 -9.33
N GLU A 122 14.21 -7.19 -9.88
CA GLU A 122 13.90 -7.69 -11.20
C GLU A 122 12.57 -8.44 -11.19
N LEU A 123 11.75 -8.17 -12.19
CA LEU A 123 10.48 -8.85 -12.46
C LEU A 123 10.58 -9.60 -13.78
N ILE A 124 10.23 -10.87 -13.76
CA ILE A 124 10.18 -11.74 -14.92
C ILE A 124 8.74 -11.80 -15.40
N PRO A 125 8.45 -11.30 -16.63
CA PRO A 125 7.12 -11.39 -17.19
C PRO A 125 6.79 -12.82 -17.60
N LEU A 126 5.55 -13.24 -17.35
CA LEU A 126 5.00 -14.53 -17.75
C LEU A 126 3.64 -14.29 -18.41
N THR A 127 3.28 -15.15 -19.35
CA THR A 127 1.90 -15.17 -19.86
C THR A 127 1.15 -16.34 -19.21
N MET A 128 0.11 -16.02 -18.44
CA MET A 128 -0.76 -17.02 -17.82
C MET A 128 -2.21 -16.72 -18.16
N TYR A 129 -2.91 -17.72 -18.70
CA TYR A 129 -4.32 -17.58 -19.13
C TYR A 129 -4.57 -16.35 -20.03
N GLY A 130 -3.61 -16.06 -20.95
CA GLY A 130 -3.70 -14.93 -21.86
C GLY A 130 -3.47 -13.55 -21.22
N GLN A 131 -3.10 -13.51 -19.94
CA GLN A 131 -2.78 -12.29 -19.22
C GLN A 131 -1.29 -12.21 -18.87
N GLN A 132 -0.75 -11.01 -18.89
CA GLN A 132 0.62 -10.77 -18.43
C GLN A 132 0.66 -10.79 -16.91
N GLU A 133 1.49 -11.68 -16.38
CA GLU A 133 1.78 -11.82 -14.96
C GLU A 133 3.27 -11.58 -14.71
N TYR A 134 3.64 -11.39 -13.45
CA TYR A 134 5.03 -11.17 -13.07
C TYR A 134 5.43 -12.04 -11.89
N VAL A 135 6.63 -12.58 -11.94
CA VAL A 135 7.29 -13.21 -10.79
C VAL A 135 8.58 -12.47 -10.47
N GLY A 136 8.89 -12.36 -9.18
CA GLY A 136 10.11 -11.72 -8.74
C GLY A 136 10.19 -11.64 -7.23
N ARG A 137 11.42 -11.65 -6.70
CA ARG A 137 11.67 -11.56 -5.27
C ARG A 137 11.09 -10.27 -4.67
N ALA A 138 11.11 -9.14 -5.44
CA ALA A 138 10.59 -7.87 -4.98
C ALA A 138 9.09 -7.90 -4.65
N ILE A 139 8.28 -8.65 -5.42
CA ILE A 139 6.85 -8.85 -5.11
C ILE A 139 6.69 -9.53 -3.75
N ASN A 140 7.43 -10.63 -3.52
CA ASN A 140 7.35 -11.36 -2.27
C ASN A 140 7.81 -10.51 -1.08
N VAL A 141 8.92 -9.76 -1.23
CA VAL A 141 9.44 -8.88 -0.17
C VAL A 141 8.47 -7.75 0.13
N ALA A 142 7.93 -7.06 -0.88
CA ALA A 142 6.96 -5.98 -0.69
C ALA A 142 5.71 -6.47 0.05
N CYS A 143 5.13 -7.61 -0.34
CA CYS A 143 3.99 -8.21 0.37
C CYS A 143 4.33 -8.58 1.82
N ARG A 144 5.53 -9.13 2.08
CA ARG A 144 5.96 -9.48 3.45
C ARG A 144 6.25 -8.25 4.31
N LEU A 145 6.84 -7.21 3.73
CA LEU A 145 7.03 -5.94 4.42
C LEU A 145 5.68 -5.31 4.79
N GLN A 146 4.72 -5.31 3.85
CA GLN A 146 3.38 -4.79 4.09
C GLN A 146 2.70 -5.54 5.25
N ALA A 147 2.74 -6.87 5.26
CA ALA A 147 2.18 -7.69 6.34
C ALA A 147 2.89 -7.44 7.68
N ALA A 148 4.21 -7.21 7.68
CA ALA A 148 5.03 -7.00 8.88
C ALA A 148 5.00 -5.56 9.43
N VAL A 149 4.21 -4.64 8.85
CA VAL A 149 4.13 -3.24 9.33
C VAL A 149 3.73 -3.18 10.80
N MET A 150 2.83 -4.07 11.22
CA MET A 150 2.29 -4.09 12.58
C MET A 150 3.09 -4.96 13.56
N ASP A 151 4.04 -5.76 13.06
CA ASP A 151 4.81 -6.65 13.89
C ASP A 151 5.65 -5.87 14.91
N ARG A 152 5.67 -6.35 16.15
CA ARG A 152 6.43 -5.77 17.28
C ARG A 152 6.03 -4.33 17.64
N GLU A 153 4.85 -3.87 17.21
CA GLU A 153 4.38 -2.52 17.56
C GLU A 153 3.51 -2.53 18.80
N ARG A 154 3.89 -1.75 19.82
CA ARG A 154 3.07 -1.56 21.02
C ARG A 154 1.79 -0.78 20.74
N ARG A 155 1.85 0.16 19.80
CA ARG A 155 0.72 0.97 19.35
C ARG A 155 0.64 0.91 17.83
N PRO A 156 -0.33 0.16 17.31
CA PRO A 156 -0.56 0.08 15.87
C PRO A 156 -0.79 1.46 15.26
N THR A 157 -0.14 1.75 14.15
CA THR A 157 -0.31 3.01 13.42
C THR A 157 -0.63 2.72 11.96
N ALA A 158 -1.67 3.38 11.45
CA ALA A 158 -1.99 3.41 10.03
C ALA A 158 -1.09 4.42 9.28
N TYR A 159 -1.23 4.47 7.97
CA TYR A 159 -0.51 5.41 7.10
C TYR A 159 1.02 5.30 7.23
N THR A 160 1.50 4.07 7.34
CA THR A 160 2.92 3.77 7.48
C THR A 160 3.37 2.81 6.39
N ALA A 161 4.65 2.93 5.99
CA ALA A 161 5.29 2.04 5.06
C ALA A 161 6.49 1.35 5.70
N LEU A 162 6.70 0.06 5.42
CA LEU A 162 8.01 -0.57 5.53
C LEU A 162 8.64 -0.62 4.15
N VAL A 163 9.83 -0.06 4.03
CA VAL A 163 10.59 -0.06 2.78
C VAL A 163 11.93 -0.76 2.99
N SER A 164 12.39 -1.54 2.02
CA SER A 164 13.71 -2.14 2.08
C SER A 164 14.79 -1.06 2.17
N ASN A 165 15.95 -1.37 2.77
CA ASN A 165 17.05 -0.42 2.86
C ASN A 165 17.49 0.07 1.47
N ARG A 166 17.46 -0.82 0.46
CA ARG A 166 17.77 -0.48 -0.92
C ARG A 166 16.83 0.61 -1.45
N VAL A 167 15.52 0.40 -1.33
CA VAL A 167 14.52 1.39 -1.76
C VAL A 167 14.69 2.70 -1.00
N TYR A 168 14.94 2.64 0.30
CA TYR A 168 15.15 3.85 1.07
C TYR A 168 16.37 4.64 0.56
N SER A 169 17.52 3.98 0.37
CA SER A 169 18.74 4.64 -0.06
C SER A 169 18.64 5.22 -1.46
N GLU A 170 17.95 4.54 -2.38
CA GLU A 170 17.87 4.97 -3.78
C GLU A 170 16.78 6.03 -4.01
N TYR A 171 15.69 6.03 -3.24
CA TYR A 171 14.51 6.85 -3.56
C TYR A 171 14.09 7.81 -2.44
N PHE A 172 14.36 7.49 -1.18
CA PHE A 172 13.81 8.27 -0.07
C PHE A 172 14.84 8.99 0.80
N ALA A 173 16.12 8.71 0.65
CA ALA A 173 17.17 9.32 1.49
C ALA A 173 17.17 10.85 1.40
N GLU A 174 16.92 11.40 0.22
CA GLU A 174 16.93 12.85 -0.05
C GLU A 174 15.54 13.49 0.01
N THR A 175 14.45 12.71 0.10
CA THR A 175 13.08 13.22 -0.01
C THR A 175 12.51 13.77 1.29
N LYS A 176 13.20 13.63 2.43
CA LYS A 176 12.79 14.09 3.77
C LYS A 176 11.36 13.65 4.17
N PRO A 177 11.06 12.34 4.20
CA PRO A 177 9.77 11.88 4.69
C PRO A 177 9.56 12.36 6.13
N HIS A 178 8.29 12.54 6.53
CA HIS A 178 7.93 13.14 7.81
C HIS A 178 8.67 12.53 9.02
N ARG A 179 8.76 11.19 9.06
CA ARG A 179 9.52 10.46 10.09
C ARG A 179 10.03 9.14 9.50
N VAL A 180 11.28 8.82 9.81
CA VAL A 180 11.92 7.56 9.39
C VAL A 180 12.62 6.91 10.58
N VAL A 181 12.50 5.60 10.72
CA VAL A 181 13.21 4.82 11.74
C VAL A 181 13.77 3.54 11.11
N LYS A 182 15.00 3.18 11.49
CA LYS A 182 15.57 1.86 11.17
C LYS A 182 14.84 0.80 12.00
N VAL A 183 14.40 -0.27 11.36
CA VAL A 183 13.75 -1.39 12.02
C VAL A 183 14.21 -2.71 11.41
N THR A 184 14.04 -3.80 12.14
CA THR A 184 14.22 -5.16 11.65
C THR A 184 12.91 -5.91 11.71
N ARG A 185 12.68 -6.83 10.78
CA ARG A 185 11.50 -7.68 10.71
C ARG A 185 11.88 -9.09 10.31
N ASN A 186 11.18 -10.07 10.85
CA ASN A 186 11.32 -11.45 10.41
C ASN A 186 10.33 -11.67 9.25
N LEU A 187 10.85 -11.69 8.02
CA LEU A 187 10.03 -11.90 6.84
C LEU A 187 10.00 -13.40 6.51
N ARG A 188 8.82 -14.01 6.63
CA ARG A 188 8.64 -15.44 6.35
C ARG A 188 9.16 -15.81 4.96
N ASN A 189 10.02 -16.81 4.88
CA ASN A 189 10.63 -17.32 3.64
C ASN A 189 11.50 -16.30 2.88
N ILE A 190 11.95 -15.24 3.54
CA ILE A 190 12.93 -14.31 3.01
C ILE A 190 14.23 -14.48 3.81
N ASN A 191 15.37 -14.58 3.12
CA ASN A 191 16.70 -14.77 3.70
C ASN A 191 16.79 -15.96 4.70
N GLY A 192 16.07 -17.06 4.45
CA GLY A 192 16.06 -18.21 5.34
C GLY A 192 15.46 -17.94 6.73
N GLY A 193 14.64 -16.89 6.89
CA GLY A 193 14.05 -16.49 8.17
C GLY A 193 14.93 -15.60 9.02
N ALA A 194 16.11 -15.18 8.52
CA ALA A 194 16.95 -14.20 9.19
C ALA A 194 16.29 -12.81 9.23
N GLU A 195 16.74 -11.98 10.18
CA GLU A 195 16.25 -10.61 10.30
C GLU A 195 16.48 -9.81 9.03
N PHE A 196 15.42 -9.15 8.58
CA PHE A 196 15.42 -8.27 7.40
C PHE A 196 15.46 -6.80 7.86
N ALA A 197 16.58 -6.13 7.60
CA ALA A 197 16.74 -4.72 7.92
C ALA A 197 15.95 -3.86 6.92
N CYS A 198 15.12 -2.96 7.43
CA CYS A 198 14.28 -2.08 6.63
C CYS A 198 14.10 -0.72 7.32
N ARG A 199 13.35 0.16 6.67
CA ARG A 199 12.98 1.48 7.21
C ARG A 199 11.47 1.55 7.37
N ARG A 200 11.02 2.11 8.48
CA ARG A 200 9.64 2.52 8.67
C ARG A 200 9.51 4.00 8.37
N LEU A 201 8.57 4.33 7.50
CA LEU A 201 8.20 5.71 7.15
C LEU A 201 6.78 5.99 7.66
N TRP A 202 6.57 7.16 8.27
CA TRP A 202 5.23 7.70 8.52
C TRP A 202 4.87 8.65 7.38
N LEU A 203 3.76 8.36 6.68
CA LEU A 203 3.32 9.07 5.48
C LEU A 203 2.40 10.25 5.81
N LEU A 204 1.72 10.19 6.95
CA LEU A 204 0.91 11.30 7.46
C LEU A 204 1.32 11.66 8.88
N ARG A 205 1.10 12.93 9.26
CA ARG A 205 1.27 13.36 10.65
C ARG A 205 0.21 12.70 11.54
N PRO A 206 0.52 12.37 12.81
CA PRO A 206 -0.42 11.73 13.74
C PRO A 206 -1.74 12.50 13.94
N TYR A 207 -1.79 13.78 13.64
CA TYR A 207 -2.96 14.65 13.81
C TYR A 207 -4.15 14.36 12.88
N LEU A 208 -3.99 13.48 11.88
CA LEU A 208 -5.11 12.97 11.10
C LEU A 208 -5.66 11.65 11.65
N SER A 209 -5.14 11.17 12.79
CA SER A 209 -5.78 10.14 13.57
C SER A 209 -7.08 10.71 14.14
N THR A 210 -8.14 10.06 13.90
CA THR A 210 -9.58 10.24 14.08
C THR A 210 -10.10 10.84 15.40
N ASP A 211 -9.32 11.55 16.20
CA ASP A 211 -9.72 12.05 17.52
C ASP A 211 -10.33 13.46 17.54
N ASP A 212 -10.30 14.19 16.42
CA ASP A 212 -10.82 15.57 16.34
C ASP A 212 -12.17 15.67 15.61
N ALA A 213 -13.09 14.73 15.86
CA ALA A 213 -14.47 14.85 15.44
C ALA A 213 -15.40 14.53 16.61
N ASN A 214 -15.43 15.39 17.60
CA ASN A 214 -16.58 15.63 18.48
C ASN A 214 -17.40 16.78 17.94
#